data_3caa4ad3a70c93d2def6ec828855b688
#
_entry.id   3caa4ad3a70c93d2def6ec828855b688
#
_cell.length_a   1.000
_cell.length_b   1.000
_cell.length_c   1.000
_cell.angle_alpha   90.00
_cell.angle_beta   90.00
_cell.angle_gamma   90.00
#
_symmetry.space_group_name_H-M   'P 1'
#
loop_
_entity.id
_entity.type
_entity.pdbx_description
1 polymer ?
#
loop_
_entity_poly.entity_id
_entity_poly.type
_entity_poly.pdbx_seq_one_letter_code
_entity_poly.pdbx_strand_id
1 'polypeptide(L)'
;MYRSHNCGELRAENIGKEVILAGWVQKVRDKGFMIWVDLRDRYGITQLIFDEERTPKDMMEQAQKLGREFVIQVTGEVIERASKNPNIPTGDIEILVSKLTILNIAKLPPFTIEDDTDGGEELRMKYRYLDIRRNPVKNNLIFRHKVAQEVRKYLSGEGFIEVETPYLIKSTPEGARDFVVPSRMNEGQFYALPQSPQTFKQLLMVGGMDKYFQLVKCFRDEDLRADRQPEFTQIDCEMAFVEQDDILNAFEGLTRHLLKEINGVEVDKFPRMTFDEAIKRYGNDKPDIRFGMEFGELNDVAQHKDFNVFNNAELVVGIAVPGANNYTRKDIDKLIDWIKRPQVGALGMVYVRCNEDGTFKSSVDKFYDQDDLKKWAEKTGSKAGDLICILSGNTDKVRSQLSILRMEMAERMGLRNPKEFAPLWVVDFPLLEWDEDSKRYHAMHHPFTSPKPDQIKLLDTNPGAVKANAYDLVLNGNEIGGGSIRIHDRETQSLMFDHLGFTKEQAKAQFGFLMNAFEYGAPPHGGIAFGLDRLVAILGGQETIRDFIAFPKNNSGRDVMIDAPAPIDEDQLKELNLKLNLNN
;
A
#
# COMPACT_ATOMS: atom_id res chain seq x y z
N MET A 1 35.34 -22.32 3.05
CA MET A 1 34.02 -21.80 3.49
C MET A 1 34.28 -20.62 4.41
N TYR A 2 33.53 -19.50 4.27
CA TYR A 2 33.78 -18.31 5.10
C TYR A 2 33.17 -18.40 6.49
N ARG A 3 32.20 -19.27 6.72
CA ARG A 3 31.54 -19.47 8.03
C ARG A 3 30.95 -20.89 8.15
N SER A 4 31.06 -21.46 9.34
CA SER A 4 30.40 -22.71 9.71
C SER A 4 29.01 -22.47 10.27
N HIS A 5 28.80 -21.33 10.94
CA HIS A 5 27.54 -20.90 11.57
C HIS A 5 27.26 -19.44 11.26
N ASN A 6 26.00 -19.01 11.36
CA ASN A 6 25.64 -17.60 11.32
C ASN A 6 25.67 -16.96 12.73
N CYS A 7 25.66 -15.61 12.79
CA CYS A 7 25.79 -14.88 14.05
C CYS A 7 24.52 -14.91 14.95
N GLY A 8 23.47 -15.62 14.54
CA GLY A 8 22.20 -15.69 15.29
C GLY A 8 21.87 -17.08 15.81
N GLU A 9 22.61 -18.13 15.45
CA GLU A 9 22.16 -19.51 15.70
C GLU A 9 22.82 -20.20 16.89
N LEU A 10 23.98 -19.75 17.36
CA LEU A 10 24.71 -20.39 18.45
C LEU A 10 23.98 -20.22 19.80
N ARG A 11 24.01 -21.29 20.62
CA ARG A 11 23.38 -21.37 21.94
C ARG A 11 24.35 -22.04 22.94
N ALA A 12 23.94 -22.14 24.22
CA ALA A 12 24.71 -22.79 25.28
C ALA A 12 25.11 -24.26 24.96
N GLU A 13 24.32 -24.98 24.17
CA GLU A 13 24.64 -26.35 23.70
C GLU A 13 25.82 -26.43 22.73
N ASN A 14 26.28 -25.29 22.24
CA ASN A 14 27.43 -25.20 21.36
C ASN A 14 28.75 -24.94 22.09
N ILE A 15 28.73 -24.72 23.43
CA ILE A 15 29.91 -24.47 24.25
C ILE A 15 30.93 -25.60 24.04
N GLY A 16 32.22 -25.23 23.91
CA GLY A 16 33.34 -26.13 23.62
C GLY A 16 33.54 -26.46 22.15
N LYS A 17 32.66 -26.02 21.24
CA LYS A 17 32.84 -26.23 19.79
C LYS A 17 33.68 -25.11 19.20
N GLU A 18 34.58 -25.47 18.28
CA GLU A 18 35.23 -24.50 17.42
C GLU A 18 34.32 -24.12 16.26
N VAL A 19 34.17 -22.82 16.01
CA VAL A 19 33.30 -22.26 14.97
C VAL A 19 34.01 -21.21 14.13
N ILE A 20 33.52 -21.04 12.89
CA ILE A 20 33.96 -19.95 11.99
C ILE A 20 32.75 -19.04 11.78
N LEU A 21 32.89 -17.75 12.14
CA LEU A 21 31.89 -16.72 11.88
C LEU A 21 32.45 -15.68 10.92
N ALA A 22 31.56 -15.06 10.14
CA ALA A 22 31.89 -13.90 9.31
C ALA A 22 30.72 -12.93 9.28
N GLY A 23 30.99 -11.64 9.40
CA GLY A 23 29.99 -10.60 9.45
C GLY A 23 30.59 -9.21 9.54
N TRP A 24 29.74 -8.26 9.92
CA TRP A 24 30.11 -6.86 10.11
C TRP A 24 30.32 -6.56 11.60
N VAL A 25 31.36 -5.81 11.90
CA VAL A 25 31.63 -5.30 13.25
C VAL A 25 30.59 -4.21 13.56
N GLN A 26 29.68 -4.49 14.48
CA GLN A 26 28.70 -3.50 14.88
C GLN A 26 29.24 -2.56 15.96
N LYS A 27 29.92 -3.12 16.99
CA LYS A 27 30.44 -2.37 18.11
C LYS A 27 31.73 -2.99 18.63
N VAL A 28 32.68 -2.14 19.00
CA VAL A 28 33.91 -2.54 19.67
C VAL A 28 33.95 -1.88 21.05
N ARG A 29 34.29 -2.66 22.06
CA ARG A 29 34.51 -2.20 23.43
C ARG A 29 35.91 -2.63 23.86
N ASP A 30 36.86 -1.70 23.81
CA ASP A 30 38.24 -1.91 24.20
C ASP A 30 38.48 -1.43 25.66
N LYS A 31 39.02 -2.30 26.50
CA LYS A 31 39.44 -2.02 27.86
C LYS A 31 40.95 -2.26 28.06
N GLY A 32 41.73 -2.37 27.01
CA GLY A 32 43.13 -2.64 26.99
C GLY A 32 43.46 -4.12 27.13
N PHE A 33 43.20 -4.73 28.26
CA PHE A 33 43.43 -6.15 28.51
C PHE A 33 42.35 -7.08 27.94
N MET A 34 41.18 -6.52 27.57
CA MET A 34 40.07 -7.24 26.96
C MET A 34 39.39 -6.38 25.89
N ILE A 35 39.08 -7.01 24.75
CA ILE A 35 38.31 -6.38 23.66
C ILE A 35 37.09 -7.25 23.39
N TRP A 36 35.90 -6.64 23.43
CA TRP A 36 34.68 -7.27 22.99
C TRP A 36 34.23 -6.65 21.66
N VAL A 37 33.83 -7.52 20.74
CA VAL A 37 33.31 -7.12 19.43
C VAL A 37 31.95 -7.77 19.23
N ASP A 38 30.94 -6.96 18.95
CA ASP A 38 29.65 -7.46 18.51
C ASP A 38 29.71 -7.67 16.99
N LEU A 39 29.75 -8.92 16.56
CA LEU A 39 29.74 -9.34 15.15
C LEU A 39 28.30 -9.58 14.71
N ARG A 40 27.87 -8.92 13.65
CA ARG A 40 26.51 -8.97 13.12
C ARG A 40 26.46 -9.54 11.72
N ASP A 41 25.45 -10.36 11.45
CA ASP A 41 25.02 -10.71 10.10
C ASP A 41 23.49 -10.53 9.94
N ARG A 42 22.90 -11.09 8.89
CA ARG A 42 21.45 -11.04 8.69
C ARG A 42 20.66 -11.72 9.82
N TYR A 43 21.22 -12.74 10.43
CA TYR A 43 20.53 -13.63 11.36
C TYR A 43 20.61 -13.17 12.83
N GLY A 44 21.62 -12.38 13.16
CA GLY A 44 21.76 -11.88 14.52
C GLY A 44 23.13 -11.29 14.84
N ILE A 45 23.43 -11.27 16.14
CA ILE A 45 24.66 -10.72 16.71
C ILE A 45 25.28 -11.79 17.59
N THR A 46 26.59 -11.99 17.49
CA THR A 46 27.37 -12.82 18.42
C THR A 46 28.52 -11.98 18.97
N GLN A 47 28.73 -12.02 20.29
CA GLN A 47 29.85 -11.36 20.92
C GLN A 47 31.13 -12.18 20.69
N LEU A 48 32.19 -11.51 20.27
CA LEU A 48 33.55 -12.02 20.24
C LEU A 48 34.32 -11.45 21.40
N ILE A 49 35.27 -12.22 21.93
CA ILE A 49 36.20 -11.78 22.98
C ILE A 49 37.64 -12.04 22.56
N PHE A 50 38.47 -11.04 22.78
CA PHE A 50 39.93 -11.11 22.69
C PHE A 50 40.46 -10.82 24.11
N ASP A 51 41.20 -11.73 24.68
CA ASP A 51 41.71 -11.72 26.04
C ASP A 51 43.25 -11.71 25.98
N GLU A 52 43.89 -10.70 26.57
CA GLU A 52 45.34 -10.52 26.51
C GLU A 52 46.13 -11.76 27.01
N GLU A 53 45.55 -12.53 27.94
CA GLU A 53 46.20 -13.74 28.44
C GLU A 53 46.13 -14.93 27.47
N ARG A 54 45.14 -14.95 26.56
CA ARG A 54 44.85 -16.08 25.67
C ARG A 54 45.01 -15.74 24.18
N THR A 55 45.02 -14.44 23.83
CA THR A 55 45.09 -13.98 22.44
C THR A 55 46.53 -13.55 22.12
N PRO A 56 47.13 -14.01 21.01
CA PRO A 56 48.43 -13.54 20.56
C PRO A 56 48.46 -12.02 20.41
N LYS A 57 49.63 -11.43 20.74
CA LYS A 57 49.80 -9.97 20.79
C LYS A 57 49.52 -9.28 19.45
N ASP A 58 49.93 -9.87 18.34
CA ASP A 58 49.69 -9.38 16.99
C ASP A 58 48.19 -9.37 16.63
N MET A 59 47.43 -10.36 17.13
CA MET A 59 45.97 -10.41 16.97
C MET A 59 45.28 -9.40 17.88
N MET A 60 45.75 -9.15 19.09
CA MET A 60 45.24 -8.08 19.96
C MET A 60 45.45 -6.71 19.28
N GLU A 61 46.62 -6.44 18.70
CA GLU A 61 46.89 -5.21 17.94
C GLU A 61 45.98 -5.06 16.70
N GLN A 62 45.60 -6.17 16.06
CA GLN A 62 44.62 -6.15 14.96
C GLN A 62 43.20 -5.88 15.48
N ALA A 63 42.80 -6.49 16.59
CA ALA A 63 41.49 -6.30 17.21
C ALA A 63 41.27 -4.85 17.68
N GLN A 64 42.32 -4.18 18.19
CA GLN A 64 42.29 -2.76 18.54
C GLN A 64 42.01 -1.82 17.36
N LYS A 65 42.38 -2.23 16.16
CA LYS A 65 42.18 -1.45 14.92
C LYS A 65 40.85 -1.69 14.25
N LEU A 66 39.99 -2.59 14.81
CA LEU A 66 38.68 -2.86 14.24
C LEU A 66 37.77 -1.64 14.36
N GLY A 67 37.23 -1.21 13.23
CA GLY A 67 36.24 -0.14 13.14
C GLY A 67 34.82 -0.67 12.92
N ARG A 68 33.83 0.18 13.18
CA ARG A 68 32.42 -0.12 12.84
C ARG A 68 32.29 -0.49 11.36
N GLU A 69 31.46 -1.49 11.08
CA GLU A 69 31.15 -2.00 9.75
C GLU A 69 32.32 -2.66 9.00
N PHE A 70 33.47 -2.87 9.62
CA PHE A 70 34.50 -3.72 9.05
C PHE A 70 33.94 -5.12 8.85
N VAL A 71 34.27 -5.74 7.73
CA VAL A 71 33.91 -7.14 7.45
C VAL A 71 35.05 -8.02 7.93
N ILE A 72 34.74 -8.90 8.88
CA ILE A 72 35.74 -9.80 9.45
C ILE A 72 35.29 -11.26 9.40
N GLN A 73 36.26 -12.15 9.40
CA GLN A 73 36.10 -13.58 9.66
C GLN A 73 36.87 -13.93 10.93
N VAL A 74 36.27 -14.70 11.80
CA VAL A 74 36.91 -15.20 13.01
C VAL A 74 36.75 -16.72 13.10
N THR A 75 37.78 -17.40 13.62
CA THR A 75 37.70 -18.76 14.15
C THR A 75 37.85 -18.67 15.66
N GLY A 76 37.09 -19.43 16.41
CA GLY A 76 37.20 -19.43 17.86
C GLY A 76 36.32 -20.46 18.52
N GLU A 77 36.55 -20.65 19.80
CA GLU A 77 35.79 -21.55 20.64
C GLU A 77 34.56 -20.86 21.22
N VAL A 78 33.41 -21.52 21.18
CA VAL A 78 32.19 -21.06 21.86
C VAL A 78 32.38 -21.27 23.36
N ILE A 79 32.35 -20.19 24.12
CA ILE A 79 32.44 -20.22 25.58
C ILE A 79 31.20 -19.61 26.22
N GLU A 80 30.96 -19.91 27.51
CA GLU A 80 29.91 -19.29 28.28
C GLU A 80 30.23 -17.79 28.52
N ARG A 81 29.28 -16.92 28.29
CA ARG A 81 29.44 -15.50 28.49
C ARG A 81 29.43 -15.15 29.97
N ALA A 82 30.44 -14.42 30.44
CA ALA A 82 30.57 -14.00 31.83
C ALA A 82 29.40 -13.09 32.28
N SER A 83 28.92 -12.21 31.40
CA SER A 83 27.76 -11.35 31.67
C SER A 83 26.70 -11.63 30.60
N LYS A 84 25.71 -12.44 30.91
CA LYS A 84 24.63 -12.86 30.00
C LYS A 84 23.77 -11.69 29.55
N ASN A 85 23.36 -11.70 28.29
CA ASN A 85 22.49 -10.69 27.70
C ASN A 85 21.16 -11.31 27.22
N PRO A 86 20.06 -11.16 27.98
CA PRO A 86 18.78 -11.76 27.65
C PRO A 86 18.10 -11.11 26.41
N ASN A 87 18.62 -10.00 25.92
CA ASN A 87 18.01 -9.26 24.80
C ASN A 87 18.39 -9.81 23.42
N ILE A 88 19.35 -10.73 23.34
CA ILE A 88 19.75 -11.38 22.09
C ILE A 88 19.75 -12.90 22.24
N PRO A 89 19.38 -13.67 21.20
CA PRO A 89 19.31 -15.13 21.28
C PRO A 89 20.64 -15.83 21.60
N THR A 90 21.76 -15.22 21.27
CA THR A 90 23.14 -15.69 21.52
C THR A 90 23.73 -15.14 22.81
N GLY A 91 22.93 -14.52 23.65
CA GLY A 91 23.38 -13.75 24.81
C GLY A 91 23.98 -14.58 25.96
N ASP A 92 23.85 -15.91 25.93
CA ASP A 92 24.45 -16.83 26.93
C ASP A 92 25.88 -17.22 26.55
N ILE A 93 26.32 -16.97 25.32
CA ILE A 93 27.62 -17.40 24.78
C ILE A 93 28.42 -16.23 24.20
N GLU A 94 29.70 -16.41 24.10
CA GLU A 94 30.62 -15.57 23.33
C GLU A 94 31.70 -16.44 22.67
N ILE A 95 32.41 -15.87 21.71
CA ILE A 95 33.46 -16.59 20.98
C ILE A 95 34.82 -16.13 21.46
N LEU A 96 35.61 -17.02 22.07
CA LEU A 96 37.02 -16.78 22.34
C LEU A 96 37.79 -16.94 21.01
N VAL A 97 38.25 -15.82 20.46
CA VAL A 97 38.84 -15.81 19.12
C VAL A 97 40.24 -16.38 19.11
N SER A 98 40.46 -17.37 18.27
CA SER A 98 41.78 -18.00 18.03
C SER A 98 42.41 -17.54 16.70
N LYS A 99 41.61 -17.02 15.75
CA LYS A 99 42.08 -16.46 14.49
C LYS A 99 41.17 -15.32 14.02
N LEU A 100 41.78 -14.20 13.61
CA LEU A 100 41.11 -13.04 13.05
C LEU A 100 41.61 -12.79 11.62
N THR A 101 40.69 -12.55 10.70
CA THR A 101 41.00 -12.11 9.34
C THR A 101 40.11 -10.91 9.01
N ILE A 102 40.70 -9.76 8.71
CA ILE A 102 39.98 -8.60 8.20
C ILE A 102 39.77 -8.82 6.69
N LEU A 103 38.50 -9.05 6.30
CA LEU A 103 38.13 -9.29 4.90
C LEU A 103 38.02 -7.98 4.14
N ASN A 104 37.49 -6.94 4.79
CA ASN A 104 37.40 -5.60 4.22
C ASN A 104 37.29 -4.55 5.33
N ILE A 105 37.85 -3.38 5.09
CA ILE A 105 37.72 -2.21 5.96
C ILE A 105 36.55 -1.35 5.52
N ALA A 106 35.98 -0.57 6.43
CA ALA A 106 34.90 0.36 6.15
C ALA A 106 35.26 1.78 6.59
N LYS A 107 34.72 2.76 5.88
CA LYS A 107 34.67 4.14 6.37
C LYS A 107 33.64 4.25 7.47
N LEU A 108 33.72 5.31 8.29
CA LEU A 108 32.66 5.60 9.25
C LEU A 108 31.32 5.78 8.51
N PRO A 109 30.27 5.02 8.89
CA PRO A 109 28.95 5.17 8.27
C PRO A 109 28.40 6.59 8.43
N PRO A 110 27.62 7.09 7.45
CA PRO A 110 27.03 8.43 7.51
C PRO A 110 25.91 8.57 8.55
N PHE A 111 25.44 7.46 9.10
CA PHE A 111 24.47 7.40 10.19
C PHE A 111 24.65 6.10 11.00
N THR A 112 24.08 6.04 12.18
CA THR A 112 24.14 4.89 13.07
C THR A 112 23.33 3.71 12.51
N ILE A 113 23.97 2.56 12.28
CA ILE A 113 23.33 1.32 11.78
C ILE A 113 22.82 0.50 12.99
N GLU A 114 21.83 1.04 13.65
CA GLU A 114 21.11 0.42 14.79
C GLU A 114 19.59 0.62 14.58
N ASP A 115 18.76 -0.04 15.40
CA ASP A 115 17.30 0.03 15.22
C ASP A 115 16.79 1.46 15.42
N ASP A 116 17.33 2.18 16.41
CA ASP A 116 17.20 3.63 16.53
C ASP A 116 18.39 4.28 15.82
N THR A 117 18.13 5.20 14.90
CA THR A 117 19.13 5.83 14.04
C THR A 117 18.98 7.35 14.02
N ASP A 118 20.11 8.04 13.92
CA ASP A 118 20.19 9.49 13.70
C ASP A 118 20.08 9.90 12.22
N GLY A 119 19.95 8.92 11.30
CA GLY A 119 19.82 9.16 9.88
C GLY A 119 18.42 9.60 9.46
N GLY A 120 18.27 10.80 8.88
CA GLY A 120 17.04 11.24 8.23
C GLY A 120 16.70 10.39 6.99
N GLU A 121 15.42 10.44 6.55
CA GLU A 121 14.90 9.60 5.46
C GLU A 121 15.74 9.72 4.18
N GLU A 122 16.05 10.93 3.74
CA GLU A 122 16.81 11.17 2.51
C GLU A 122 18.22 10.58 2.57
N LEU A 123 18.92 10.74 3.71
CA LEU A 123 20.26 10.16 3.91
C LEU A 123 20.21 8.63 3.90
N ARG A 124 19.20 8.04 4.53
CA ARG A 124 18.97 6.59 4.54
C ARG A 124 18.63 6.06 3.15
N MET A 125 17.89 6.81 2.34
CA MET A 125 17.61 6.45 0.95
C MET A 125 18.89 6.51 0.10
N LYS A 126 19.73 7.51 0.28
CA LYS A 126 21.01 7.63 -0.43
C LYS A 126 21.97 6.49 -0.12
N TYR A 127 22.00 6.04 1.12
CA TYR A 127 22.81 4.92 1.58
C TYR A 127 21.95 3.70 1.94
N ARG A 128 20.95 3.41 1.11
CA ARG A 128 19.93 2.38 1.37
C ARG A 128 20.53 1.00 1.67
N TYR A 129 21.63 0.64 1.05
CA TYR A 129 22.37 -0.60 1.34
C TYR A 129 22.91 -0.67 2.78
N LEU A 130 23.13 0.47 3.46
CA LEU A 130 23.45 0.50 4.88
C LEU A 130 22.18 0.45 5.74
N ASP A 131 21.13 1.15 5.33
CA ASP A 131 19.83 1.15 6.02
C ASP A 131 19.20 -0.25 6.06
N ILE A 132 19.35 -1.05 5.00
CA ILE A 132 18.91 -2.46 4.94
C ILE A 132 19.59 -3.33 6.00
N ARG A 133 20.76 -2.96 6.52
CA ARG A 133 21.42 -3.68 7.62
C ARG A 133 20.70 -3.52 8.96
N ARG A 134 19.87 -2.48 9.12
CA ARG A 134 19.08 -2.24 10.33
C ARG A 134 17.89 -3.21 10.39
N ASN A 135 17.58 -3.68 11.60
CA ASN A 135 16.48 -4.65 11.79
C ASN A 135 15.13 -4.16 11.26
N PRO A 136 14.67 -2.91 11.47
CA PRO A 136 13.38 -2.47 10.98
C PRO A 136 13.21 -2.69 9.46
N VAL A 137 14.16 -2.23 8.66
CA VAL A 137 14.09 -2.36 7.19
C VAL A 137 14.33 -3.81 6.74
N LYS A 138 15.35 -4.46 7.30
CA LYS A 138 15.67 -5.87 7.01
C LYS A 138 14.46 -6.77 7.27
N ASN A 139 13.81 -6.62 8.43
CA ASN A 139 12.68 -7.44 8.82
C ASN A 139 11.46 -7.19 7.92
N ASN A 140 11.24 -5.95 7.48
CA ASN A 140 10.19 -5.62 6.52
C ASN A 140 10.42 -6.30 5.17
N LEU A 141 11.66 -6.37 4.67
CA LEU A 141 11.98 -7.09 3.43
C LEU A 141 11.77 -8.61 3.58
N ILE A 142 12.16 -9.17 4.74
CA ILE A 142 11.90 -10.60 5.06
C ILE A 142 10.40 -10.85 5.17
N PHE A 143 9.65 -9.94 5.79
CA PHE A 143 8.21 -10.02 5.91
C PHE A 143 7.54 -10.02 4.53
N ARG A 144 7.92 -9.08 3.66
CA ARG A 144 7.46 -9.04 2.25
C ARG A 144 7.72 -10.36 1.54
N HIS A 145 8.91 -10.95 1.71
CA HIS A 145 9.24 -12.25 1.13
C HIS A 145 8.27 -13.34 1.62
N LYS A 146 7.99 -13.40 2.93
CA LYS A 146 7.05 -14.38 3.49
C LYS A 146 5.65 -14.22 2.91
N VAL A 147 5.13 -12.99 2.83
CA VAL A 147 3.81 -12.72 2.22
C VAL A 147 3.79 -13.20 0.77
N ALA A 148 4.82 -12.88 -0.03
CA ALA A 148 4.90 -13.30 -1.43
C ALA A 148 4.96 -14.85 -1.57
N GLN A 149 5.62 -15.54 -0.66
CA GLN A 149 5.65 -17.02 -0.66
C GLN A 149 4.28 -17.61 -0.30
N GLU A 150 3.57 -17.06 0.68
CA GLU A 150 2.23 -17.56 1.04
C GLU A 150 1.20 -17.27 -0.07
N VAL A 151 1.32 -16.15 -0.79
CA VAL A 151 0.51 -15.89 -2.00
C VAL A 151 0.72 -16.98 -3.04
N ARG A 152 1.98 -17.30 -3.38
CA ARG A 152 2.29 -18.34 -4.38
C ARG A 152 1.81 -19.71 -3.94
N LYS A 153 2.02 -20.04 -2.67
CA LYS A 153 1.58 -21.32 -2.09
C LYS A 153 0.06 -21.49 -2.19
N TYR A 154 -0.69 -20.46 -1.80
CA TYR A 154 -2.15 -20.49 -1.85
C TYR A 154 -2.66 -20.59 -3.29
N LEU A 155 -2.26 -19.66 -4.16
CA LEU A 155 -2.76 -19.62 -5.54
C LEU A 155 -2.40 -20.88 -6.34
N SER A 156 -1.16 -21.38 -6.19
CA SER A 156 -0.76 -22.66 -6.82
C SER A 156 -1.56 -23.84 -6.27
N GLY A 157 -1.88 -23.82 -4.97
CA GLY A 157 -2.73 -24.83 -4.32
C GLY A 157 -4.17 -24.83 -4.85
N GLU A 158 -4.68 -23.66 -5.25
CA GLU A 158 -6.01 -23.47 -5.87
C GLU A 158 -5.99 -23.72 -7.40
N GLY A 159 -4.88 -24.19 -7.97
CA GLY A 159 -4.74 -24.53 -9.38
C GLY A 159 -4.43 -23.34 -10.30
N PHE A 160 -4.03 -22.19 -9.77
CA PHE A 160 -3.52 -21.10 -10.58
C PHE A 160 -2.11 -21.39 -11.08
N ILE A 161 -1.80 -20.97 -12.30
CA ILE A 161 -0.49 -21.07 -12.93
C ILE A 161 0.18 -19.70 -12.96
N GLU A 162 1.41 -19.58 -12.44
CA GLU A 162 2.21 -18.36 -12.53
C GLU A 162 2.80 -18.27 -13.94
N VAL A 163 2.39 -17.24 -14.71
CA VAL A 163 2.85 -17.02 -16.08
C VAL A 163 3.39 -15.61 -16.23
N GLU A 164 4.63 -15.48 -16.69
CA GLU A 164 5.24 -14.17 -16.96
C GLU A 164 4.72 -13.57 -18.26
N THR A 165 4.46 -12.27 -18.24
CA THR A 165 4.05 -11.46 -19.39
C THR A 165 5.14 -10.44 -19.74
N PRO A 166 5.22 -9.95 -21.01
CA PRO A 166 6.28 -9.05 -21.41
C PRO A 166 6.17 -7.67 -20.75
N TYR A 167 7.35 -7.05 -20.49
CA TYR A 167 7.45 -5.66 -20.06
C TYR A 167 7.62 -4.66 -21.22
N LEU A 168 8.20 -5.09 -22.33
CA LEU A 168 8.31 -4.26 -23.53
C LEU A 168 7.07 -4.49 -24.39
N ILE A 169 6.07 -3.65 -24.22
CA ILE A 169 4.76 -3.79 -24.88
C ILE A 169 4.45 -2.57 -25.74
N LYS A 170 3.33 -2.60 -26.42
CA LYS A 170 2.76 -1.45 -27.09
C LYS A 170 2.05 -0.56 -26.06
N SER A 171 2.11 0.76 -26.23
CA SER A 171 1.33 1.70 -25.42
C SER A 171 -0.16 1.37 -25.48
N THR A 172 -0.73 1.09 -24.32
CA THR A 172 -2.16 0.81 -24.10
C THR A 172 -2.60 1.59 -22.86
N PRO A 173 -2.93 2.89 -22.99
CA PRO A 173 -3.21 3.73 -21.84
C PRO A 173 -4.38 3.19 -21.01
N GLU A 174 -4.16 3.02 -19.71
CA GLU A 174 -5.12 2.50 -18.73
C GLU A 174 -5.45 3.55 -17.64
N GLY A 175 -5.40 4.84 -18.00
CA GLY A 175 -5.69 5.95 -17.08
C GLY A 175 -4.47 6.76 -16.66
N ALA A 176 -3.29 6.14 -16.46
CA ALA A 176 -2.03 6.82 -16.22
C ALA A 176 -1.25 7.11 -17.51
N ARG A 177 -0.16 7.87 -17.40
CA ARG A 177 0.81 8.00 -18.49
C ARG A 177 1.77 6.81 -18.50
N ASP A 178 2.19 6.40 -19.70
CA ASP A 178 3.14 5.32 -19.88
C ASP A 178 4.58 5.83 -19.76
N PHE A 179 5.46 5.03 -19.18
CA PHE A 179 6.89 5.14 -19.42
C PHE A 179 7.22 4.51 -20.77
N VAL A 180 7.95 5.22 -21.62
CA VAL A 180 8.29 4.78 -22.98
C VAL A 180 9.77 4.48 -23.12
N VAL A 181 10.09 3.44 -23.90
CA VAL A 181 11.44 2.98 -24.18
C VAL A 181 11.67 2.98 -25.69
N PRO A 182 12.63 3.76 -26.21
CA PRO A 182 12.90 3.81 -27.66
C PRO A 182 13.47 2.50 -28.18
N SER A 183 13.07 2.12 -29.40
CA SER A 183 13.58 0.93 -30.07
C SER A 183 14.72 1.29 -31.02
N ARG A 184 15.93 0.77 -30.78
CA ARG A 184 17.06 0.93 -31.68
C ARG A 184 16.86 0.19 -33.02
N MET A 185 16.17 -0.97 -32.97
CA MET A 185 15.96 -1.80 -34.16
C MET A 185 14.83 -1.28 -35.07
N ASN A 186 13.94 -0.45 -34.55
CA ASN A 186 12.79 0.09 -35.28
C ASN A 186 12.79 1.61 -35.07
N GLU A 187 13.42 2.32 -35.98
CA GLU A 187 13.59 3.78 -35.90
C GLU A 187 12.25 4.51 -35.74
N GLY A 188 12.18 5.47 -34.82
CA GLY A 188 11.00 6.25 -34.52
C GLY A 188 9.88 5.49 -33.79
N GLN A 189 10.10 4.24 -33.40
CA GLN A 189 9.13 3.45 -32.64
C GLN A 189 9.58 3.26 -31.19
N PHE A 190 8.59 3.12 -30.31
CA PHE A 190 8.80 2.99 -28.87
C PHE A 190 8.03 1.80 -28.33
N TYR A 191 8.64 1.12 -27.38
CA TYR A 191 7.92 0.27 -26.43
C TYR A 191 7.36 1.13 -25.29
N ALA A 192 6.32 0.65 -24.64
CA ALA A 192 5.86 1.17 -23.35
C ALA A 192 6.09 0.13 -22.24
N LEU A 193 6.30 0.58 -21.02
CA LEU A 193 6.28 -0.28 -19.83
C LEU A 193 4.83 -0.46 -19.37
N PRO A 194 4.39 -1.68 -19.00
CA PRO A 194 2.98 -1.97 -18.73
C PRO A 194 2.51 -1.31 -17.43
N GLN A 195 1.33 -0.68 -17.49
CA GLN A 195 0.63 -0.20 -16.30
C GLN A 195 0.01 -1.37 -15.52
N SER A 196 -0.36 -2.42 -16.23
CA SER A 196 -0.78 -3.74 -15.73
C SER A 196 -0.65 -4.77 -16.85
N PRO A 197 -0.67 -6.08 -16.60
CA PRO A 197 -0.69 -7.11 -17.63
C PRO A 197 -2.11 -7.37 -18.20
N GLN A 198 -3.03 -6.41 -18.12
CA GLN A 198 -4.46 -6.58 -18.41
C GLN A 198 -4.74 -7.27 -19.75
N THR A 199 -4.13 -6.80 -20.83
CA THR A 199 -4.38 -7.38 -22.17
C THR A 199 -3.81 -8.78 -22.32
N PHE A 200 -2.67 -9.05 -21.71
CA PHE A 200 -2.03 -10.36 -21.77
C PHE A 200 -2.74 -11.43 -20.95
N LYS A 201 -3.23 -11.08 -19.75
CA LYS A 201 -3.99 -12.04 -18.95
C LYS A 201 -5.32 -12.43 -19.62
N GLN A 202 -5.98 -11.49 -20.29
CA GLN A 202 -7.16 -11.81 -21.11
C GLN A 202 -6.81 -12.73 -22.29
N LEU A 203 -5.67 -12.50 -22.96
CA LEU A 203 -5.17 -13.41 -23.99
C LEU A 203 -4.84 -14.80 -23.46
N LEU A 204 -4.35 -14.92 -22.21
CA LEU A 204 -4.13 -16.22 -21.56
C LEU A 204 -5.46 -16.96 -21.30
N MET A 205 -6.54 -16.25 -21.00
CA MET A 205 -7.89 -16.85 -20.90
C MET A 205 -8.37 -17.39 -22.25
N VAL A 206 -8.20 -16.60 -23.33
CA VAL A 206 -8.47 -17.07 -24.71
C VAL A 206 -7.57 -18.26 -25.07
N GLY A 207 -6.33 -18.26 -24.59
CA GLY A 207 -5.37 -19.34 -24.75
C GLY A 207 -5.64 -20.59 -23.91
N GLY A 208 -6.69 -20.60 -23.07
CA GLY A 208 -7.12 -21.77 -22.28
C GLY A 208 -6.30 -22.02 -21.00
N MET A 209 -5.70 -20.97 -20.42
CA MET A 209 -4.94 -21.11 -19.15
C MET A 209 -5.85 -21.23 -17.91
N ASP A 210 -7.16 -21.02 -18.04
CA ASP A 210 -8.22 -21.10 -17.04
C ASP A 210 -7.99 -20.27 -15.77
N LYS A 211 -6.88 -20.44 -15.06
CA LYS A 211 -6.50 -19.72 -13.85
C LYS A 211 -5.06 -19.27 -13.92
N TYR A 212 -4.86 -17.98 -14.03
CA TYR A 212 -3.56 -17.32 -14.13
C TYR A 212 -3.30 -16.45 -12.92
N PHE A 213 -2.03 -16.39 -12.50
CA PHE A 213 -1.54 -15.30 -11.64
C PHE A 213 -0.11 -14.90 -12.00
N GLN A 214 0.30 -13.73 -11.53
CA GLN A 214 1.68 -13.24 -11.62
C GLN A 214 1.97 -12.23 -10.50
N LEU A 215 3.13 -12.31 -9.86
CA LEU A 215 3.68 -11.22 -9.06
C LEU A 215 4.48 -10.32 -10.01
N VAL A 216 3.83 -9.28 -10.52
CA VAL A 216 4.30 -8.51 -11.66
C VAL A 216 4.66 -7.07 -11.30
N LYS A 217 5.74 -6.54 -11.87
CA LYS A 217 6.05 -5.11 -11.85
C LYS A 217 5.13 -4.35 -12.80
N CYS A 218 4.54 -3.29 -12.27
CA CYS A 218 3.71 -2.34 -12.99
C CYS A 218 4.34 -0.95 -12.92
N PHE A 219 4.10 -0.14 -13.94
CA PHE A 219 4.74 1.15 -14.12
C PHE A 219 3.70 2.22 -14.43
N ARG A 220 3.66 3.32 -13.66
CA ARG A 220 2.73 4.42 -13.88
C ARG A 220 3.43 5.74 -13.65
N ASP A 221 3.42 6.60 -14.66
CA ASP A 221 3.94 7.97 -14.58
C ASP A 221 2.84 8.90 -14.05
N GLU A 222 2.69 8.91 -12.74
CA GLU A 222 1.71 9.67 -11.98
C GLU A 222 2.37 10.49 -10.87
N ASP A 223 1.62 11.42 -10.30
CA ASP A 223 2.04 12.16 -9.12
C ASP A 223 2.26 11.22 -7.93
N LEU A 224 3.42 11.33 -7.32
CA LEU A 224 3.84 10.45 -6.23
C LEU A 224 3.27 10.91 -4.88
N ARG A 225 2.92 9.93 -4.06
CA ARG A 225 2.46 10.08 -2.68
C ARG A 225 3.17 9.08 -1.79
N ALA A 226 2.95 9.16 -0.48
CA ALA A 226 3.55 8.22 0.48
C ALA A 226 3.21 6.74 0.22
N ASP A 227 2.05 6.48 -0.39
CA ASP A 227 1.51 5.17 -0.73
C ASP A 227 1.60 4.83 -2.24
N ARG A 228 2.34 5.63 -3.03
CA ARG A 228 2.52 5.43 -4.48
C ARG A 228 3.97 5.51 -4.89
N GLN A 229 4.36 4.61 -5.77
CA GLN A 229 5.66 4.56 -6.44
C GLN A 229 5.45 4.48 -7.96
N PRO A 230 6.35 5.02 -8.78
CA PRO A 230 6.22 4.97 -10.25
C PRO A 230 6.39 3.54 -10.78
N GLU A 231 7.03 2.68 -10.02
CA GLU A 231 7.11 1.24 -10.21
C GLU A 231 6.68 0.52 -8.93
N PHE A 232 5.75 -0.40 -9.03
CA PHE A 232 5.18 -1.13 -7.90
C PHE A 232 4.90 -2.57 -8.29
N THR A 233 4.54 -3.42 -7.34
CA THR A 233 4.26 -4.83 -7.61
C THR A 233 2.79 -5.13 -7.39
N GLN A 234 2.18 -5.82 -8.35
CA GLN A 234 0.84 -6.39 -8.20
C GLN A 234 0.90 -7.91 -8.05
N ILE A 235 -0.05 -8.45 -7.29
CA ILE A 235 -0.49 -9.84 -7.43
C ILE A 235 -1.64 -9.77 -8.43
N ASP A 236 -1.36 -10.09 -9.68
CA ASP A 236 -2.33 -10.02 -10.76
C ASP A 236 -2.90 -11.41 -11.05
N CYS A 237 -4.24 -11.51 -11.14
CA CYS A 237 -4.93 -12.77 -11.31
C CYS A 237 -6.06 -12.65 -12.33
N GLU A 238 -6.33 -13.75 -13.07
CA GLU A 238 -7.45 -13.86 -13.99
C GLU A 238 -7.97 -15.31 -14.01
N MET A 239 -9.29 -15.49 -14.15
CA MET A 239 -9.95 -16.79 -14.20
C MET A 239 -10.95 -16.80 -15.36
N ALA A 240 -11.04 -17.94 -16.06
CA ALA A 240 -12.01 -18.21 -17.10
C ALA A 240 -13.21 -18.99 -16.57
N PHE A 241 -14.37 -18.89 -17.26
CA PHE A 241 -15.63 -19.55 -16.96
C PHE A 241 -16.16 -19.23 -15.56
N VAL A 242 -16.11 -17.96 -15.18
CA VAL A 242 -16.47 -17.46 -13.85
C VAL A 242 -17.46 -16.31 -13.91
N GLU A 243 -18.23 -16.19 -12.84
CA GLU A 243 -19.06 -15.04 -12.49
C GLU A 243 -18.41 -14.25 -11.33
N GLN A 244 -19.01 -13.12 -10.95
CA GLN A 244 -18.50 -12.25 -9.89
C GLN A 244 -18.27 -13.01 -8.58
N ASP A 245 -19.23 -13.83 -8.15
CA ASP A 245 -19.16 -14.54 -6.88
C ASP A 245 -18.01 -15.56 -6.83
N ASP A 246 -17.66 -16.17 -7.96
CA ASP A 246 -16.51 -17.08 -8.03
C ASP A 246 -15.19 -16.36 -7.73
N ILE A 247 -15.04 -15.15 -8.29
CA ILE A 247 -13.88 -14.30 -8.02
C ILE A 247 -13.85 -13.87 -6.55
N LEU A 248 -14.97 -13.33 -6.05
CA LEU A 248 -15.03 -12.88 -4.65
C LEU A 248 -14.68 -14.01 -3.68
N ASN A 249 -15.24 -15.21 -3.87
CA ASN A 249 -14.97 -16.37 -3.01
C ASN A 249 -13.50 -16.83 -3.06
N ALA A 250 -12.91 -16.90 -4.26
CA ALA A 250 -11.51 -17.30 -4.43
C ALA A 250 -10.55 -16.35 -3.70
N PHE A 251 -10.77 -15.04 -3.81
CA PHE A 251 -9.88 -14.04 -3.23
C PHE A 251 -10.20 -13.64 -1.79
N GLU A 252 -11.41 -13.89 -1.31
CA GLU A 252 -11.66 -14.00 0.14
C GLU A 252 -10.79 -15.10 0.75
N GLY A 253 -10.72 -16.26 0.10
CA GLY A 253 -9.88 -17.38 0.53
C GLY A 253 -8.40 -16.99 0.62
N LEU A 254 -7.85 -16.33 -0.40
CA LEU A 254 -6.47 -15.82 -0.37
C LEU A 254 -6.25 -14.85 0.80
N THR A 255 -7.17 -13.90 0.97
CA THR A 255 -7.02 -12.88 2.02
C THR A 255 -7.12 -13.49 3.41
N ARG A 256 -8.05 -14.42 3.66
CA ARG A 256 -8.12 -15.18 4.93
C ARG A 256 -6.86 -15.98 5.19
N HIS A 257 -6.33 -16.65 4.15
CA HIS A 257 -5.08 -17.40 4.26
C HIS A 257 -3.94 -16.49 4.71
N LEU A 258 -3.79 -15.32 4.09
CA LEU A 258 -2.73 -14.36 4.45
C LEU A 258 -2.91 -13.83 5.87
N LEU A 259 -4.12 -13.43 6.27
CA LEU A 259 -4.40 -12.95 7.63
C LEU A 259 -4.09 -14.03 8.68
N LYS A 260 -4.40 -15.28 8.40
CA LYS A 260 -4.13 -16.40 9.30
C LYS A 260 -2.64 -16.73 9.38
N GLU A 261 -1.98 -16.97 8.25
CA GLU A 261 -0.57 -17.46 8.21
C GLU A 261 0.44 -16.36 8.56
N ILE A 262 0.13 -15.10 8.27
CA ILE A 262 1.04 -13.97 8.49
C ILE A 262 0.77 -13.28 9.84
N ASN A 263 -0.51 -13.05 10.17
CA ASN A 263 -0.90 -12.26 11.35
C ASN A 263 -1.51 -13.11 12.47
N GLY A 264 -1.84 -14.38 12.23
CA GLY A 264 -2.52 -15.24 13.21
C GLY A 264 -3.98 -14.84 13.48
N VAL A 265 -4.62 -14.12 12.54
CA VAL A 265 -5.98 -13.59 12.69
C VAL A 265 -6.93 -14.37 11.80
N GLU A 266 -8.02 -14.87 12.37
CA GLU A 266 -9.11 -15.50 11.64
C GLU A 266 -10.25 -14.50 11.41
N VAL A 267 -10.72 -14.40 10.15
CA VAL A 267 -11.83 -13.56 9.74
C VAL A 267 -12.86 -14.43 9.03
N ASP A 268 -14.10 -14.44 9.52
CA ASP A 268 -15.13 -15.36 9.02
C ASP A 268 -15.64 -14.97 7.63
N LYS A 269 -16.36 -13.87 7.53
CA LYS A 269 -16.99 -13.41 6.30
C LYS A 269 -16.69 -11.94 6.06
N PHE A 270 -16.46 -11.60 4.78
CA PHE A 270 -16.31 -10.22 4.36
C PHE A 270 -17.69 -9.64 4.03
N PRO A 271 -18.13 -8.56 4.68
CA PRO A 271 -19.36 -7.89 4.29
C PRO A 271 -19.26 -7.38 2.85
N ARG A 272 -20.39 -7.35 2.16
CA ARG A 272 -20.52 -6.76 0.83
C ARG A 272 -21.34 -5.49 0.94
N MET A 273 -20.90 -4.44 0.31
CA MET A 273 -21.50 -3.12 0.29
C MET A 273 -21.52 -2.60 -1.13
N THR A 274 -22.62 -2.00 -1.58
CA THR A 274 -22.63 -1.34 -2.89
C THR A 274 -21.83 -0.03 -2.82
N PHE A 275 -21.33 0.41 -3.96
CA PHE A 275 -20.68 1.72 -4.08
C PHE A 275 -21.56 2.85 -3.55
N ASP A 276 -22.85 2.87 -3.96
CA ASP A 276 -23.78 3.91 -3.52
C ASP A 276 -23.98 3.90 -1.99
N GLU A 277 -24.02 2.71 -1.39
CA GLU A 277 -24.10 2.54 0.07
C GLU A 277 -22.82 3.04 0.76
N ALA A 278 -21.65 2.70 0.22
CA ALA A 278 -20.36 3.15 0.76
C ALA A 278 -20.25 4.68 0.74
N ILE A 279 -20.59 5.30 -0.38
CA ILE A 279 -20.62 6.76 -0.52
C ILE A 279 -21.65 7.40 0.44
N LYS A 280 -22.82 6.81 0.58
CA LYS A 280 -23.86 7.32 1.49
C LYS A 280 -23.48 7.23 2.95
N ARG A 281 -22.93 6.09 3.40
CA ARG A 281 -22.62 5.83 4.82
C ARG A 281 -21.25 6.36 5.26
N TYR A 282 -20.29 6.47 4.36
CA TYR A 282 -18.89 6.77 4.71
C TYR A 282 -18.24 7.86 3.86
N GLY A 283 -18.88 8.28 2.76
CA GLY A 283 -18.41 9.34 1.88
C GLY A 283 -17.23 8.98 0.98
N ASN A 284 -16.88 7.70 0.89
CA ASN A 284 -15.85 7.18 -0.01
C ASN A 284 -16.13 5.71 -0.36
N ASP A 285 -15.43 5.21 -1.39
CA ASP A 285 -15.53 3.85 -1.94
C ASP A 285 -14.66 2.79 -1.22
N LYS A 286 -13.90 3.19 -0.21
CA LYS A 286 -12.99 2.33 0.56
C LYS A 286 -13.09 2.60 2.07
N PRO A 287 -14.28 2.39 2.67
CA PRO A 287 -14.51 2.74 4.06
C PRO A 287 -13.70 1.87 5.03
N ASP A 288 -13.20 2.51 6.08
CA ASP A 288 -12.68 1.77 7.25
C ASP A 288 -13.85 1.42 8.17
N ILE A 289 -14.17 0.15 8.27
CA ILE A 289 -15.29 -0.36 9.05
C ILE A 289 -14.90 -0.89 10.44
N ARG A 290 -13.64 -0.70 10.88
CA ARG A 290 -13.20 -1.08 12.23
C ARG A 290 -13.91 -0.31 13.34
N PHE A 291 -14.45 0.85 13.01
CA PHE A 291 -15.16 1.73 13.92
C PHE A 291 -16.43 2.30 13.27
N GLY A 292 -17.38 2.72 14.07
CA GLY A 292 -18.65 3.31 13.62
C GLY A 292 -18.46 4.70 12.97
N MET A 293 -19.14 5.72 13.50
CA MET A 293 -19.19 7.08 12.95
C MET A 293 -19.74 7.12 11.51
N GLU A 294 -20.78 6.34 11.25
CA GLU A 294 -21.51 6.40 9.99
C GLU A 294 -22.20 7.75 9.81
N PHE A 295 -22.40 8.12 8.57
CA PHE A 295 -23.04 9.39 8.23
C PHE A 295 -24.54 9.36 8.55
N GLY A 296 -25.01 10.39 9.27
CA GLY A 296 -26.41 10.69 9.48
C GLY A 296 -26.83 11.88 8.61
N GLU A 297 -27.70 11.68 7.62
CA GLU A 297 -28.27 12.76 6.82
C GLU A 297 -29.33 13.51 7.62
N LEU A 298 -29.26 14.84 7.66
CA LEU A 298 -30.02 15.69 8.55
C LEU A 298 -30.96 16.67 7.80
N ASN A 299 -31.04 16.63 6.46
CA ASN A 299 -31.83 17.59 5.69
C ASN A 299 -33.27 17.71 6.19
N ASP A 300 -33.96 16.57 6.42
CA ASP A 300 -35.36 16.52 6.85
C ASP A 300 -35.61 17.06 8.26
N VAL A 301 -34.59 17.14 9.11
CA VAL A 301 -34.67 17.58 10.51
C VAL A 301 -33.90 18.87 10.79
N ALA A 302 -33.05 19.35 9.87
CA ALA A 302 -32.21 20.53 10.06
C ALA A 302 -32.54 21.67 9.10
N GLN A 303 -33.15 21.44 7.95
CA GLN A 303 -33.62 22.49 7.04
C GLN A 303 -35.00 23.01 7.46
N HIS A 304 -35.40 24.14 6.89
CA HIS A 304 -36.69 24.84 7.19
C HIS A 304 -36.76 25.54 8.57
N LYS A 305 -35.59 25.74 9.20
CA LYS A 305 -35.41 26.63 10.36
C LYS A 305 -34.75 27.94 9.91
N ASP A 306 -34.62 28.91 10.80
CA ASP A 306 -34.06 30.23 10.48
C ASP A 306 -32.50 30.21 10.42
N PHE A 307 -31.93 29.19 9.77
CA PHE A 307 -30.49 29.01 9.60
C PHE A 307 -30.12 28.77 8.12
N ASN A 308 -29.83 29.85 7.42
CA ASN A 308 -29.61 29.86 5.97
C ASN A 308 -28.46 28.97 5.49
N VAL A 309 -27.46 28.72 6.34
CA VAL A 309 -26.33 27.83 5.96
C VAL A 309 -26.81 26.41 5.63
N PHE A 310 -27.78 25.92 6.39
CA PHE A 310 -28.37 24.58 6.12
C PHE A 310 -29.45 24.63 5.04
N ASN A 311 -30.26 25.70 5.04
CA ASN A 311 -31.35 25.84 4.06
C ASN A 311 -30.86 25.91 2.61
N ASN A 312 -29.66 26.46 2.38
CA ASN A 312 -29.07 26.61 1.05
C ASN A 312 -28.16 25.42 0.65
N ALA A 313 -27.97 24.44 1.53
CA ALA A 313 -27.14 23.29 1.25
C ALA A 313 -27.95 22.18 0.53
N GLU A 314 -27.32 21.51 -0.43
CA GLU A 314 -27.88 20.29 -1.03
C GLU A 314 -27.94 19.14 -0.02
N LEU A 315 -26.89 19.04 0.81
CA LEU A 315 -26.76 18.01 1.84
C LEU A 315 -26.31 18.64 3.17
N VAL A 316 -26.99 18.26 4.26
CA VAL A 316 -26.57 18.48 5.64
C VAL A 316 -26.34 17.10 6.25
N VAL A 317 -25.10 16.81 6.68
CA VAL A 317 -24.71 15.48 7.10
C VAL A 317 -23.72 15.54 8.26
N GLY A 318 -23.83 14.62 9.21
CA GLY A 318 -22.99 14.59 10.40
C GLY A 318 -22.52 13.19 10.78
N ILE A 319 -21.53 13.17 11.65
CA ILE A 319 -21.00 11.97 12.34
C ILE A 319 -21.06 12.16 13.84
N ALA A 320 -21.30 11.07 14.57
CA ALA A 320 -21.16 11.04 16.03
C ALA A 320 -19.77 10.51 16.40
N VAL A 321 -18.97 11.36 17.07
CA VAL A 321 -17.61 11.02 17.52
C VAL A 321 -17.68 10.51 18.97
N PRO A 322 -17.41 9.22 19.24
CA PRO A 322 -17.55 8.64 20.56
C PRO A 322 -16.65 9.30 21.59
N GLY A 323 -17.21 9.68 22.74
CA GLY A 323 -16.46 10.21 23.88
C GLY A 323 -15.81 11.58 23.67
N ALA A 324 -16.08 12.28 22.57
CA ALA A 324 -15.48 13.56 22.24
C ALA A 324 -16.23 14.78 22.82
N ASN A 325 -17.26 14.57 23.64
CA ASN A 325 -17.95 15.67 24.33
C ASN A 325 -17.03 16.48 25.25
N ASN A 326 -15.95 15.85 25.76
CA ASN A 326 -14.94 16.48 26.61
C ASN A 326 -13.98 17.44 25.90
N TYR A 327 -14.03 17.54 24.57
CA TYR A 327 -13.22 18.49 23.81
C TYR A 327 -13.45 19.90 24.32
N THR A 328 -12.38 20.63 24.65
CA THR A 328 -12.48 22.02 25.06
C THR A 328 -12.89 22.90 23.86
N ARG A 329 -13.31 24.14 24.11
CA ARG A 329 -13.56 25.09 23.04
C ARG A 329 -12.34 25.26 22.12
N LYS A 330 -11.14 25.31 22.71
CA LYS A 330 -9.88 25.42 21.96
C LYS A 330 -9.62 24.21 21.06
N ASP A 331 -10.00 23.01 21.47
CA ASP A 331 -9.85 21.80 20.66
C ASP A 331 -10.82 21.82 19.47
N ILE A 332 -12.06 22.27 19.69
CA ILE A 332 -13.04 22.44 18.62
C ILE A 332 -12.60 23.54 17.64
N ASP A 333 -12.11 24.67 18.14
CA ASP A 333 -11.60 25.75 17.28
C ASP A 333 -10.45 25.26 16.40
N LYS A 334 -9.51 24.50 16.97
CA LYS A 334 -8.43 23.84 16.19
C LYS A 334 -8.95 22.84 15.16
N LEU A 335 -10.02 22.11 15.47
CA LEU A 335 -10.63 21.16 14.53
C LEU A 335 -11.31 21.92 13.38
N ILE A 336 -12.00 23.04 13.67
CA ILE A 336 -12.61 23.91 12.66
C ILE A 336 -11.52 24.51 11.75
N ASP A 337 -10.40 24.95 12.31
CA ASP A 337 -9.27 25.44 11.52
C ASP A 337 -8.66 24.34 10.65
N TRP A 338 -8.59 23.12 11.17
CA TRP A 338 -8.06 21.96 10.45
C TRP A 338 -8.92 21.58 9.24
N ILE A 339 -10.25 21.57 9.36
CA ILE A 339 -11.15 21.23 8.23
C ILE A 339 -11.18 22.31 7.15
N LYS A 340 -10.83 23.56 7.47
CA LYS A 340 -10.74 24.66 6.50
C LYS A 340 -9.48 24.62 5.64
N ARG A 341 -8.50 23.79 5.98
CA ARG A 341 -7.29 23.64 5.16
C ARG A 341 -7.64 23.21 3.73
N PRO A 342 -6.87 23.61 2.72
CA PRO A 342 -7.15 23.28 1.31
C PRO A 342 -7.32 21.77 1.05
N GLN A 343 -6.64 20.93 1.83
CA GLN A 343 -6.70 19.47 1.70
C GLN A 343 -8.07 18.90 2.09
N VAL A 344 -8.84 19.57 2.95
CA VAL A 344 -10.22 19.20 3.32
C VAL A 344 -11.21 20.12 2.63
N GLY A 345 -10.98 21.44 2.71
CA GLY A 345 -11.71 22.47 1.97
C GLY A 345 -13.13 22.73 2.48
N ALA A 346 -13.46 22.35 3.72
CA ALA A 346 -14.76 22.66 4.31
C ALA A 346 -14.84 24.14 4.73
N LEU A 347 -16.00 24.77 4.54
CA LEU A 347 -16.19 26.18 4.88
C LEU A 347 -16.35 26.42 6.38
N GLY A 348 -16.86 25.44 7.10
CA GLY A 348 -17.09 25.48 8.55
C GLY A 348 -17.68 24.17 9.05
N MET A 349 -17.91 24.08 10.36
CA MET A 349 -18.49 22.94 11.01
C MET A 349 -19.47 23.39 12.08
N VAL A 350 -20.66 22.82 12.07
CA VAL A 350 -21.58 22.89 13.22
C VAL A 350 -21.29 21.70 14.11
N TYR A 351 -21.37 21.88 15.43
CA TYR A 351 -21.19 20.77 16.36
C TYR A 351 -22.30 20.74 17.41
N VAL A 352 -22.56 19.56 17.93
CA VAL A 352 -23.48 19.33 19.06
C VAL A 352 -22.79 18.45 20.10
N ARG A 353 -22.76 18.90 21.32
CA ARG A 353 -22.33 18.14 22.49
C ARG A 353 -23.50 17.35 23.03
N CYS A 354 -23.35 16.04 23.17
CA CYS A 354 -24.32 15.18 23.83
C CYS A 354 -23.91 15.01 25.29
N ASN A 355 -24.54 15.76 26.21
CA ASN A 355 -24.17 15.76 27.61
C ASN A 355 -24.63 14.48 28.32
N GLU A 356 -23.95 14.10 29.41
CA GLU A 356 -24.27 12.93 30.22
C GLU A 356 -25.68 12.99 30.87
N ASP A 357 -26.20 14.17 31.11
CA ASP A 357 -27.53 14.42 31.65
C ASP A 357 -28.66 14.34 30.59
N GLY A 358 -28.31 14.00 29.35
CA GLY A 358 -29.23 13.89 28.23
C GLY A 358 -29.58 15.22 27.56
N THR A 359 -28.97 16.32 27.97
CA THR A 359 -29.12 17.64 27.31
C THR A 359 -28.12 17.78 26.17
N PHE A 360 -28.41 18.70 25.25
CA PHE A 360 -27.57 19.00 24.10
C PHE A 360 -27.12 20.46 24.13
N LYS A 361 -25.86 20.71 23.67
CA LYS A 361 -25.32 22.03 23.49
C LYS A 361 -24.69 22.17 22.11
N SER A 362 -25.16 23.14 21.33
CA SER A 362 -24.72 23.34 19.95
C SER A 362 -24.06 24.67 19.73
N SER A 363 -23.29 24.81 18.67
CA SER A 363 -22.83 26.10 18.13
C SER A 363 -23.96 26.93 17.52
N VAL A 364 -25.13 26.35 17.33
CA VAL A 364 -26.30 26.95 16.69
C VAL A 364 -27.57 26.93 17.57
N ASP A 365 -27.41 26.91 18.88
CA ASP A 365 -28.50 26.90 19.89
C ASP A 365 -29.53 28.05 19.69
N LYS A 366 -29.14 29.14 18.98
CA LYS A 366 -30.04 30.22 18.62
C LYS A 366 -31.19 29.83 17.69
N PHE A 367 -30.98 28.79 16.89
CA PHE A 367 -31.86 28.39 15.78
C PHE A 367 -32.56 27.06 16.03
N TYR A 368 -32.01 26.21 16.92
CA TYR A 368 -32.46 24.84 17.16
C TYR A 368 -32.62 24.58 18.65
N ASP A 369 -33.77 24.05 19.03
CA ASP A 369 -34.08 23.69 20.42
C ASP A 369 -33.60 22.26 20.78
N GLN A 370 -33.87 21.81 22.01
CA GLN A 370 -33.44 20.51 22.50
C GLN A 370 -34.08 19.34 21.73
N ASP A 371 -35.33 19.51 21.26
CA ASP A 371 -36.03 18.47 20.50
C ASP A 371 -35.47 18.33 19.08
N ASP A 372 -35.05 19.44 18.46
CA ASP A 372 -34.34 19.39 17.17
C ASP A 372 -33.00 18.69 17.30
N LEU A 373 -32.20 19.08 18.31
CA LEU A 373 -30.87 18.48 18.53
C LEU A 373 -30.95 16.99 18.90
N LYS A 374 -32.02 16.59 19.59
CA LYS A 374 -32.30 15.18 19.87
C LYS A 374 -32.54 14.37 18.60
N LYS A 375 -33.30 14.91 17.64
CA LYS A 375 -33.50 14.27 16.32
C LYS A 375 -32.18 14.11 15.56
N TRP A 376 -31.28 15.10 15.66
CA TRP A 376 -29.93 14.98 15.06
C TRP A 376 -29.11 13.88 15.72
N ALA A 377 -29.20 13.76 17.06
CA ALA A 377 -28.57 12.71 17.81
C ALA A 377 -29.09 11.33 17.40
N GLU A 378 -30.41 11.17 17.24
CA GLU A 378 -31.03 9.94 16.76
C GLU A 378 -30.57 9.57 15.34
N LYS A 379 -30.53 10.53 14.42
CA LYS A 379 -30.09 10.34 13.02
C LYS A 379 -28.61 9.96 12.89
N THR A 380 -27.77 10.49 13.75
CA THR A 380 -26.32 10.19 13.78
C THR A 380 -25.96 9.00 14.67
N GLY A 381 -26.94 8.45 15.39
CA GLY A 381 -26.73 7.35 16.33
C GLY A 381 -25.86 7.73 17.54
N SER A 382 -25.81 9.03 17.90
CA SER A 382 -24.98 9.52 19.00
C SER A 382 -25.55 9.15 20.37
N LYS A 383 -24.65 9.03 21.34
CA LYS A 383 -24.93 8.71 22.73
C LYS A 383 -24.47 9.82 23.66
N ALA A 384 -24.88 9.77 24.92
CA ALA A 384 -24.32 10.64 25.95
C ALA A 384 -22.77 10.53 25.97
N GLY A 385 -22.09 11.64 26.08
CA GLY A 385 -20.62 11.72 26.00
C GLY A 385 -20.06 11.91 24.59
N ASP A 386 -20.88 11.85 23.53
CA ASP A 386 -20.42 12.02 22.14
C ASP A 386 -20.42 13.49 21.69
N LEU A 387 -19.66 13.75 20.62
CA LEU A 387 -19.67 15.00 19.88
C LEU A 387 -20.18 14.75 18.47
N ILE A 388 -21.27 15.40 18.07
CA ILE A 388 -21.73 15.37 16.69
C ILE A 388 -21.00 16.47 15.92
N CYS A 389 -20.37 16.10 14.80
CA CYS A 389 -19.75 17.02 13.87
C CYS A 389 -20.55 17.04 12.57
N ILE A 390 -20.98 18.22 12.12
CA ILE A 390 -21.92 18.38 10.99
C ILE A 390 -21.29 19.30 9.95
N LEU A 391 -21.30 18.87 8.69
CA LEU A 391 -20.93 19.66 7.53
C LEU A 391 -22.15 19.85 6.62
N SER A 392 -22.12 20.89 5.78
CA SER A 392 -23.18 21.18 4.83
C SER A 392 -22.65 21.80 3.56
N GLY A 393 -23.28 21.51 2.42
CA GLY A 393 -22.87 22.05 1.13
C GLY A 393 -23.33 21.21 -0.06
N ASN A 394 -22.54 21.21 -1.14
CA ASN A 394 -22.74 20.33 -2.27
C ASN A 394 -22.57 18.87 -1.85
N THR A 395 -23.42 17.99 -2.32
CA THR A 395 -23.53 16.60 -1.87
C THR A 395 -22.20 15.85 -1.93
N ASP A 396 -21.53 15.83 -3.07
CA ASP A 396 -20.33 15.03 -3.27
C ASP A 396 -19.14 15.60 -2.49
N LYS A 397 -19.00 16.93 -2.52
CA LYS A 397 -17.93 17.62 -1.78
C LYS A 397 -18.07 17.40 -0.28
N VAL A 398 -19.27 17.56 0.26
CA VAL A 398 -19.48 17.48 1.71
C VAL A 398 -19.32 16.05 2.24
N ARG A 399 -19.72 15.06 1.47
CA ARG A 399 -19.47 13.65 1.81
C ARG A 399 -17.97 13.33 1.86
N SER A 400 -17.23 13.77 0.84
CA SER A 400 -15.76 13.60 0.82
C SER A 400 -15.08 14.32 2.00
N GLN A 401 -15.48 15.56 2.29
CA GLN A 401 -14.94 16.34 3.42
C GLN A 401 -15.23 15.67 4.77
N LEU A 402 -16.45 15.18 4.96
CA LEU A 402 -16.84 14.50 6.19
C LEU A 402 -16.14 13.14 6.34
N SER A 403 -15.87 12.45 5.23
CA SER A 403 -15.07 11.22 5.22
C SER A 403 -13.65 11.48 5.72
N ILE A 404 -13.01 12.56 5.26
CA ILE A 404 -11.67 12.96 5.73
C ILE A 404 -11.72 13.30 7.23
N LEU A 405 -12.75 14.05 7.67
CA LEU A 405 -12.94 14.37 9.09
C LEU A 405 -13.16 13.11 9.93
N ARG A 406 -13.94 12.14 9.43
CA ARG A 406 -14.19 10.87 10.09
C ARG A 406 -12.88 10.11 10.38
N MET A 407 -11.99 10.03 9.39
CA MET A 407 -10.70 9.37 9.53
C MET A 407 -9.78 10.11 10.52
N GLU A 408 -9.74 11.45 10.47
CA GLU A 408 -8.98 12.26 11.42
C GLU A 408 -9.48 12.08 12.86
N MET A 409 -10.81 12.07 13.06
CA MET A 409 -11.36 11.84 14.39
C MET A 409 -11.10 10.43 14.89
N ALA A 410 -11.17 9.43 14.02
CA ALA A 410 -10.80 8.06 14.38
C ALA A 410 -9.34 7.94 14.84
N GLU A 411 -8.42 8.64 14.18
CA GLU A 411 -7.02 8.70 14.59
C GLU A 411 -6.85 9.36 15.95
N ARG A 412 -7.43 10.56 16.14
CA ARG A 412 -7.38 11.29 17.42
C ARG A 412 -7.96 10.52 18.59
N MET A 413 -8.98 9.71 18.33
CA MET A 413 -9.66 8.89 19.36
C MET A 413 -9.02 7.50 19.51
N GLY A 414 -7.97 7.18 18.77
CA GLY A 414 -7.27 5.89 18.85
C GLY A 414 -8.11 4.69 18.38
N LEU A 415 -9.07 4.91 17.47
CA LEU A 415 -10.01 3.87 16.99
C LEU A 415 -9.43 3.04 15.83
N ARG A 416 -8.28 3.44 15.27
CA ARG A 416 -7.62 2.77 14.15
C ARG A 416 -6.56 1.79 14.63
N ASN A 417 -6.96 0.72 15.31
CA ASN A 417 -6.01 -0.29 15.78
C ASN A 417 -5.36 -1.04 14.59
N PRO A 418 -4.02 -0.96 14.39
CA PRO A 418 -3.34 -1.60 13.27
C PRO A 418 -3.29 -3.13 13.37
N LYS A 419 -3.66 -3.72 14.51
CA LYS A 419 -3.73 -5.17 14.71
C LYS A 419 -5.12 -5.75 14.42
N GLU A 420 -6.10 -4.91 14.17
CA GLU A 420 -7.44 -5.31 13.76
C GLU A 420 -7.57 -5.25 12.25
N PHE A 421 -8.17 -6.28 11.67
CA PHE A 421 -8.37 -6.40 10.22
C PHE A 421 -9.85 -6.53 9.93
N ALA A 422 -10.39 -5.56 9.19
CA ALA A 422 -11.79 -5.50 8.80
C ALA A 422 -11.92 -5.40 7.27
N PRO A 423 -11.83 -6.54 6.56
CA PRO A 423 -12.02 -6.57 5.12
C PRO A 423 -13.49 -6.45 4.74
N LEU A 424 -13.75 -5.82 3.58
CA LEU A 424 -15.07 -5.79 2.95
C LEU A 424 -14.93 -5.73 1.44
N TRP A 425 -16.00 -6.14 0.74
CA TRP A 425 -16.16 -5.91 -0.69
C TRP A 425 -17.01 -4.68 -0.94
N VAL A 426 -16.55 -3.82 -1.83
CA VAL A 426 -17.36 -2.79 -2.45
C VAL A 426 -17.67 -3.23 -3.88
N VAL A 427 -18.95 -3.21 -4.25
CA VAL A 427 -19.45 -3.74 -5.52
C VAL A 427 -20.39 -2.73 -6.19
N ASP A 428 -20.80 -3.01 -7.41
CA ASP A 428 -21.81 -2.24 -8.14
C ASP A 428 -21.41 -0.78 -8.37
N PHE A 429 -20.14 -0.58 -8.74
CA PHE A 429 -19.63 0.73 -9.14
C PHE A 429 -20.37 1.28 -10.35
N PRO A 430 -20.40 2.59 -10.58
CA PRO A 430 -20.75 3.15 -11.88
C PRO A 430 -19.85 2.55 -12.98
N LEU A 431 -20.41 2.24 -14.13
CA LEU A 431 -19.61 1.78 -15.28
C LEU A 431 -18.86 2.94 -15.94
N LEU A 432 -19.54 4.07 -16.04
CA LEU A 432 -19.10 5.27 -16.75
C LEU A 432 -19.27 6.49 -15.85
N GLU A 433 -18.31 7.41 -15.93
CA GLU A 433 -18.35 8.72 -15.31
C GLU A 433 -18.35 9.80 -16.39
N TRP A 434 -19.23 10.79 -16.24
CA TRP A 434 -19.27 11.93 -17.13
C TRP A 434 -18.22 12.96 -16.74
N ASP A 435 -17.38 13.34 -17.67
CA ASP A 435 -16.39 14.40 -17.49
C ASP A 435 -16.88 15.70 -18.13
N GLU A 436 -17.06 16.73 -17.28
CA GLU A 436 -17.53 18.03 -17.69
C GLU A 436 -16.52 18.80 -18.57
N ASP A 437 -15.23 18.56 -18.42
CA ASP A 437 -14.18 19.25 -19.15
C ASP A 437 -14.05 18.67 -20.58
N SER A 438 -13.98 17.37 -20.71
CA SER A 438 -13.89 16.69 -22.03
C SER A 438 -15.23 16.45 -22.71
N LYS A 439 -16.37 16.70 -22.00
CA LYS A 439 -17.75 16.47 -22.48
C LYS A 439 -17.99 15.07 -23.02
N ARG A 440 -17.45 14.06 -22.34
CA ARG A 440 -17.60 12.65 -22.69
C ARG A 440 -17.59 11.75 -21.46
N TYR A 441 -18.00 10.51 -21.66
CA TYR A 441 -17.86 9.48 -20.65
C TYR A 441 -16.42 8.95 -20.58
N HIS A 442 -15.98 8.63 -19.38
CA HIS A 442 -14.78 7.85 -19.08
C HIS A 442 -15.18 6.57 -18.36
N ALA A 443 -14.44 5.50 -18.58
CA ALA A 443 -14.64 4.28 -17.80
C ALA A 443 -14.16 4.52 -16.37
N MET A 444 -14.97 4.18 -15.37
CA MET A 444 -14.58 4.34 -13.97
C MET A 444 -13.39 3.43 -13.61
N HIS A 445 -13.34 2.21 -14.15
CA HIS A 445 -12.26 1.26 -13.92
C HIS A 445 -11.42 1.04 -15.18
N HIS A 446 -12.00 0.35 -16.17
CA HIS A 446 -11.27 -0.06 -17.36
C HIS A 446 -12.22 -0.23 -18.56
N PRO A 447 -11.80 0.05 -19.82
CA PRO A 447 -12.64 -0.12 -21.01
C PRO A 447 -13.15 -1.55 -21.25
N PHE A 448 -12.53 -2.55 -20.63
CA PHE A 448 -12.94 -3.96 -20.75
C PHE A 448 -13.81 -4.44 -19.58
N THR A 449 -14.20 -3.57 -18.67
CA THR A 449 -15.13 -3.89 -17.57
C THR A 449 -16.52 -4.14 -18.11
N SER A 450 -17.10 -5.30 -17.79
CA SER A 450 -18.46 -5.64 -18.19
C SER A 450 -19.49 -4.81 -17.44
N PRO A 451 -20.54 -4.29 -18.11
CA PRO A 451 -21.75 -3.85 -17.42
C PRO A 451 -22.42 -5.03 -16.71
N LYS A 452 -23.28 -4.75 -15.72
CA LYS A 452 -24.17 -5.79 -15.16
C LYS A 452 -25.01 -6.38 -16.30
N PRO A 453 -25.17 -7.71 -16.38
CA PRO A 453 -25.84 -8.38 -17.53
C PRO A 453 -27.26 -7.89 -17.79
N ASP A 454 -28.02 -7.57 -16.75
CA ASP A 454 -29.39 -7.06 -16.80
C ASP A 454 -29.48 -5.59 -17.24
N GLN A 455 -28.34 -4.87 -17.27
CA GLN A 455 -28.27 -3.43 -17.54
C GLN A 455 -27.62 -3.09 -18.90
N ILE A 456 -27.19 -4.05 -19.68
CA ILE A 456 -26.55 -3.81 -21.00
C ILE A 456 -27.41 -2.91 -21.89
N LYS A 457 -28.73 -3.11 -21.92
CA LYS A 457 -29.65 -2.30 -22.70
C LYS A 457 -29.76 -0.83 -22.24
N LEU A 458 -29.38 -0.53 -21.00
CA LEU A 458 -29.37 0.84 -20.51
C LEU A 458 -28.22 1.66 -21.12
N LEU A 459 -27.19 1.04 -21.67
CA LEU A 459 -26.14 1.74 -22.40
C LEU A 459 -26.72 2.59 -23.55
N ASP A 460 -27.75 2.10 -24.24
CA ASP A 460 -28.37 2.82 -25.35
C ASP A 460 -29.24 4.01 -24.89
N THR A 461 -29.78 3.99 -23.67
CA THR A 461 -30.80 4.95 -23.22
C THR A 461 -30.36 5.84 -22.07
N ASN A 462 -29.56 5.31 -21.15
CA ASN A 462 -29.04 6.04 -20.00
C ASN A 462 -27.70 5.46 -19.52
N PRO A 463 -26.60 5.69 -20.27
CA PRO A 463 -25.30 5.08 -20.01
C PRO A 463 -24.72 5.46 -18.63
N GLY A 464 -25.01 6.66 -18.12
CA GLY A 464 -24.55 7.10 -16.81
C GLY A 464 -25.20 6.36 -15.61
N ALA A 465 -26.30 5.65 -15.82
CA ALA A 465 -26.95 4.86 -14.75
C ALA A 465 -26.47 3.41 -14.71
N VAL A 466 -25.70 2.96 -15.69
CA VAL A 466 -25.25 1.57 -15.79
C VAL A 466 -24.23 1.24 -14.70
N LYS A 467 -24.46 0.14 -13.99
CA LYS A 467 -23.52 -0.37 -13.01
C LYS A 467 -22.53 -1.36 -13.64
N ALA A 468 -21.29 -1.26 -13.22
CA ALA A 468 -20.22 -2.17 -13.59
C ALA A 468 -20.33 -3.51 -12.84
N ASN A 469 -19.94 -4.59 -13.50
CA ASN A 469 -19.67 -5.86 -12.84
C ASN A 469 -18.25 -5.87 -12.27
N ALA A 470 -17.97 -4.84 -11.44
CA ALA A 470 -16.68 -4.55 -10.82
C ALA A 470 -16.79 -4.66 -9.30
N TYR A 471 -15.64 -4.89 -8.68
CA TYR A 471 -15.52 -5.12 -7.24
C TYR A 471 -14.15 -4.70 -6.75
N ASP A 472 -14.11 -4.06 -5.57
CA ASP A 472 -12.89 -3.73 -4.86
C ASP A 472 -12.88 -4.42 -3.50
N LEU A 473 -11.74 -5.02 -3.17
CA LEU A 473 -11.49 -5.52 -1.83
C LEU A 473 -10.81 -4.43 -1.01
N VAL A 474 -11.50 -4.03 0.03
CA VAL A 474 -11.04 -2.99 0.96
C VAL A 474 -10.60 -3.63 2.27
N LEU A 475 -9.48 -3.19 2.81
CA LEU A 475 -8.96 -3.59 4.11
C LEU A 475 -8.54 -2.36 4.91
N ASN A 476 -9.18 -2.14 6.07
CA ASN A 476 -8.84 -1.05 6.97
C ASN A 476 -8.82 0.34 6.30
N GLY A 477 -9.80 0.62 5.45
CA GLY A 477 -9.89 1.90 4.75
C GLY A 477 -8.98 2.05 3.53
N ASN A 478 -8.39 0.96 3.06
CA ASN A 478 -7.55 0.93 1.88
C ASN A 478 -8.07 -0.11 0.89
N GLU A 479 -8.22 0.27 -0.36
CA GLU A 479 -8.35 -0.67 -1.46
C GLU A 479 -7.05 -1.46 -1.58
N ILE A 480 -7.11 -2.77 -1.32
CA ILE A 480 -5.97 -3.68 -1.44
C ILE A 480 -5.97 -4.43 -2.78
N GLY A 481 -7.11 -4.51 -3.44
CA GLY A 481 -7.24 -5.13 -4.74
C GLY A 481 -8.56 -4.75 -5.40
N GLY A 482 -8.53 -4.59 -6.71
CA GLY A 482 -9.70 -4.26 -7.52
C GLY A 482 -9.74 -5.07 -8.80
N GLY A 483 -10.93 -5.28 -9.33
CA GLY A 483 -11.15 -6.03 -10.53
C GLY A 483 -12.57 -6.01 -11.06
N SER A 484 -12.81 -6.78 -12.11
CA SER A 484 -14.14 -6.90 -12.73
C SER A 484 -14.30 -8.21 -13.49
N ILE A 485 -15.53 -8.55 -13.80
CA ILE A 485 -15.82 -9.43 -14.94
C ILE A 485 -15.58 -8.64 -16.21
N ARG A 486 -15.00 -9.28 -17.23
CA ARG A 486 -14.62 -8.63 -18.49
C ARG A 486 -15.69 -8.78 -19.54
N ILE A 487 -15.76 -7.81 -20.43
CA ILE A 487 -16.48 -7.97 -21.68
C ILE A 487 -15.72 -9.01 -22.50
N HIS A 488 -16.42 -10.03 -22.99
CA HIS A 488 -15.85 -11.09 -23.81
C HIS A 488 -16.54 -11.21 -25.18
N ASP A 489 -17.62 -10.46 -25.39
CA ASP A 489 -18.31 -10.37 -26.68
C ASP A 489 -17.98 -9.06 -27.40
N ARG A 490 -17.96 -9.13 -28.72
CA ARG A 490 -17.54 -8.04 -29.58
C ARG A 490 -18.56 -6.89 -29.65
N GLU A 491 -19.83 -7.21 -29.55
CA GLU A 491 -20.91 -6.21 -29.71
C GLU A 491 -20.92 -5.27 -28.51
N THR A 492 -20.92 -5.82 -27.30
CA THR A 492 -20.84 -5.04 -26.06
C THR A 492 -19.53 -4.25 -25.99
N GLN A 493 -18.40 -4.83 -26.44
CA GLN A 493 -17.12 -4.10 -26.43
C GLN A 493 -17.10 -2.93 -27.41
N SER A 494 -17.70 -3.10 -28.59
CA SER A 494 -17.81 -2.00 -29.56
C SER A 494 -18.69 -0.88 -29.04
N LEU A 495 -19.82 -1.21 -28.44
CA LEU A 495 -20.72 -0.24 -27.80
C LEU A 495 -20.01 0.54 -26.68
N MET A 496 -19.22 -0.17 -25.87
CA MET A 496 -18.43 0.46 -24.80
C MET A 496 -17.40 1.45 -25.36
N PHE A 497 -16.68 1.10 -26.43
CA PHE A 497 -15.74 2.01 -27.08
C PHE A 497 -16.43 3.24 -27.68
N ASP A 498 -17.62 3.10 -28.26
CA ASP A 498 -18.40 4.21 -28.81
C ASP A 498 -18.76 5.21 -27.68
N HIS A 499 -19.20 4.75 -26.49
CA HIS A 499 -19.48 5.61 -25.33
C HIS A 499 -18.24 6.30 -24.78
N LEU A 500 -17.08 5.66 -24.85
CA LEU A 500 -15.79 6.23 -24.45
C LEU A 500 -15.20 7.19 -25.50
N GLY A 501 -15.88 7.37 -26.65
CA GLY A 501 -15.49 8.29 -27.71
C GLY A 501 -14.32 7.80 -28.56
N PHE A 502 -14.05 6.49 -28.61
CA PHE A 502 -13.08 5.93 -29.53
C PHE A 502 -13.64 5.87 -30.95
N THR A 503 -12.85 6.29 -31.94
CA THR A 503 -13.16 5.93 -33.34
C THR A 503 -12.81 4.45 -33.56
N LYS A 504 -13.43 3.85 -34.61
CA LYS A 504 -13.11 2.45 -34.97
C LYS A 504 -11.62 2.25 -35.26
N GLU A 505 -11.00 3.24 -35.90
CA GLU A 505 -9.57 3.25 -36.22
C GLU A 505 -8.72 3.30 -34.93
N GLN A 506 -9.09 4.14 -33.98
CA GLN A 506 -8.40 4.25 -32.68
C GLN A 506 -8.52 2.96 -31.88
N ALA A 507 -9.74 2.43 -31.75
CA ALA A 507 -9.98 1.16 -31.06
C ALA A 507 -9.18 0.01 -31.68
N LYS A 508 -9.20 -0.08 -33.04
CA LYS A 508 -8.41 -1.06 -33.77
C LYS A 508 -6.91 -0.86 -33.61
N ALA A 509 -6.45 0.38 -33.65
CA ALA A 509 -5.02 0.68 -33.49
C ALA A 509 -4.50 0.32 -32.09
N GLN A 510 -5.29 0.56 -31.04
CA GLN A 510 -4.87 0.30 -29.65
C GLN A 510 -5.14 -1.15 -29.21
N PHE A 511 -6.33 -1.68 -29.47
CA PHE A 511 -6.83 -2.93 -28.91
C PHE A 511 -7.18 -3.98 -29.98
N GLY A 512 -6.86 -3.74 -31.26
CA GLY A 512 -7.23 -4.63 -32.36
C GLY A 512 -6.74 -6.06 -32.19
N PHE A 513 -5.57 -6.27 -31.59
CA PHE A 513 -5.03 -7.60 -31.30
C PHE A 513 -5.89 -8.39 -30.29
N LEU A 514 -6.42 -7.72 -29.27
CA LEU A 514 -7.31 -8.34 -28.28
C LEU A 514 -8.70 -8.60 -28.87
N MET A 515 -9.24 -7.62 -29.63
CA MET A 515 -10.52 -7.78 -30.33
C MET A 515 -10.47 -8.92 -31.33
N ASN A 516 -9.35 -9.09 -32.05
CA ASN A 516 -9.16 -10.22 -32.95
C ASN A 516 -9.11 -11.54 -32.20
N ALA A 517 -8.47 -11.59 -31.03
CA ALA A 517 -8.43 -12.81 -30.22
C ALA A 517 -9.84 -13.24 -29.76
N PHE A 518 -10.72 -12.29 -29.46
CA PHE A 518 -12.10 -12.60 -29.06
C PHE A 518 -12.92 -13.26 -30.20
N GLU A 519 -12.54 -13.05 -31.45
CA GLU A 519 -13.19 -13.73 -32.58
C GLU A 519 -12.93 -15.25 -32.61
N TYR A 520 -11.91 -15.72 -31.88
CA TYR A 520 -11.57 -17.14 -31.81
C TYR A 520 -12.13 -17.84 -30.55
N GLY A 521 -13.11 -17.24 -29.89
CA GLY A 521 -13.82 -17.85 -28.77
C GLY A 521 -13.26 -17.48 -27.41
N ALA A 522 -13.41 -16.21 -27.03
CA ALA A 522 -13.09 -15.77 -25.67
C ALA A 522 -14.12 -16.35 -24.67
N PRO A 523 -13.67 -17.03 -23.60
CA PRO A 523 -14.56 -17.47 -22.55
C PRO A 523 -15.06 -16.29 -21.71
N PRO A 524 -16.19 -16.40 -20.98
CA PRO A 524 -16.47 -15.51 -19.86
C PRO A 524 -15.30 -15.54 -18.89
N HIS A 525 -14.77 -14.38 -18.49
CA HIS A 525 -13.61 -14.32 -17.60
C HIS A 525 -13.65 -13.07 -16.72
N GLY A 526 -12.91 -13.12 -15.64
CA GLY A 526 -12.76 -12.02 -14.70
C GLY A 526 -11.51 -12.19 -13.85
N GLY A 527 -11.12 -11.13 -13.19
CA GLY A 527 -9.91 -11.17 -12.36
C GLY A 527 -9.82 -10.00 -11.41
N ILE A 528 -8.74 -10.02 -10.65
CA ILE A 528 -8.41 -9.00 -9.65
C ILE A 528 -6.90 -8.76 -9.65
N ALA A 529 -6.50 -7.54 -9.31
CA ALA A 529 -5.10 -7.20 -9.06
C ALA A 529 -4.95 -6.60 -7.67
N PHE A 530 -4.09 -7.20 -6.84
CA PHE A 530 -3.75 -6.66 -5.53
C PHE A 530 -2.49 -5.83 -5.60
N GLY A 531 -2.48 -4.66 -4.96
CA GLY A 531 -1.25 -3.91 -4.73
C GLY A 531 -0.40 -4.59 -3.65
N LEU A 532 0.58 -5.41 -4.04
CA LEU A 532 1.41 -6.15 -3.08
C LEU A 532 2.10 -5.24 -2.07
N ASP A 533 2.61 -4.09 -2.51
CA ASP A 533 3.33 -3.14 -1.63
C ASP A 533 2.40 -2.61 -0.53
N ARG A 534 1.17 -2.25 -0.88
CA ARG A 534 0.15 -1.77 0.05
C ARG A 534 -0.32 -2.88 0.98
N LEU A 535 -0.62 -4.06 0.43
CA LEU A 535 -1.03 -5.22 1.20
C LEU A 535 0.01 -5.59 2.27
N VAL A 536 1.28 -5.64 1.89
CA VAL A 536 2.39 -5.94 2.81
C VAL A 536 2.52 -4.87 3.90
N ALA A 537 2.38 -3.59 3.57
CA ALA A 537 2.43 -2.50 4.55
C ALA A 537 1.30 -2.63 5.58
N ILE A 538 0.07 -2.88 5.14
CA ILE A 538 -1.10 -3.05 6.03
C ILE A 538 -0.92 -4.29 6.92
N LEU A 539 -0.53 -5.44 6.37
CA LEU A 539 -0.27 -6.66 7.15
C LEU A 539 0.89 -6.47 8.14
N GLY A 540 1.86 -5.63 7.80
CA GLY A 540 2.97 -5.23 8.66
C GLY A 540 2.63 -4.12 9.67
N GLY A 541 1.40 -3.61 9.68
CA GLY A 541 0.93 -2.57 10.60
C GLY A 541 1.55 -1.19 10.37
N GLN A 542 1.96 -0.87 9.12
CA GLN A 542 2.59 0.39 8.75
C GLN A 542 1.82 1.11 7.64
N GLU A 543 1.87 2.44 7.65
CA GLU A 543 1.19 3.27 6.64
C GLU A 543 2.03 3.50 5.37
N THR A 544 3.36 3.46 5.49
CA THR A 544 4.26 3.68 4.35
C THR A 544 4.65 2.37 3.67
N ILE A 545 4.61 2.35 2.34
CA ILE A 545 5.07 1.22 1.54
C ILE A 545 6.60 1.20 1.35
N ARG A 546 7.29 2.34 1.53
CA ARG A 546 8.72 2.49 1.21
C ARG A 546 9.63 1.59 2.01
N ASP A 547 9.30 1.33 3.27
CA ASP A 547 10.13 0.49 4.13
C ASP A 547 10.02 -1.00 3.79
N PHE A 548 9.01 -1.38 3.00
CA PHE A 548 8.86 -2.74 2.45
C PHE A 548 9.42 -2.89 1.03
N ILE A 549 9.95 -1.82 0.44
CA ILE A 549 10.61 -1.82 -0.87
C ILE A 549 12.12 -1.68 -0.65
N ALA A 550 12.91 -2.56 -1.29
CA ALA A 550 14.36 -2.59 -1.09
C ALA A 550 15.00 -1.24 -1.48
N PHE A 551 14.67 -0.72 -2.65
CA PHE A 551 15.20 0.52 -3.22
C PHE A 551 14.06 1.40 -3.73
N PRO A 552 13.34 2.12 -2.83
CA PRO A 552 12.22 2.99 -3.21
C PRO A 552 12.73 4.30 -3.82
N LYS A 553 11.89 4.95 -4.61
CA LYS A 553 12.09 6.32 -5.05
C LYS A 553 11.55 7.33 -4.04
N ASN A 554 12.14 8.51 -3.99
CA ASN A 554 11.68 9.61 -3.15
C ASN A 554 10.39 10.27 -3.69
N ASN A 555 9.89 11.31 -3.01
CA ASN A 555 8.67 12.03 -3.42
C ASN A 555 8.77 12.72 -4.79
N SER A 556 9.99 12.95 -5.29
CA SER A 556 10.23 13.53 -6.62
C SER A 556 10.44 12.46 -7.71
N GLY A 557 10.18 11.19 -7.42
CA GLY A 557 10.36 10.09 -8.36
C GLY A 557 11.82 9.70 -8.63
N ARG A 558 12.76 10.18 -7.81
CA ARG A 558 14.19 9.91 -7.98
C ARG A 558 14.66 8.76 -7.10
N ASP A 559 15.50 7.91 -7.67
CA ASP A 559 16.38 7.03 -6.91
C ASP A 559 17.66 7.82 -6.58
N VAL A 560 17.75 8.29 -5.33
CA VAL A 560 18.88 9.13 -4.88
C VAL A 560 20.16 8.34 -4.59
N MET A 561 20.08 7.00 -4.59
CA MET A 561 21.23 6.13 -4.39
C MET A 561 22.06 5.97 -5.69
N ILE A 562 21.36 5.75 -6.81
CA ILE A 562 21.99 5.57 -8.13
C ILE A 562 21.86 6.80 -9.03
N ASP A 563 21.25 7.87 -8.51
CA ASP A 563 21.00 9.13 -9.22
C ASP A 563 20.17 8.95 -10.52
N ALA A 564 19.10 8.16 -10.43
CA ALA A 564 18.17 7.97 -11.55
C ALA A 564 16.85 8.78 -11.35
N PRO A 565 16.27 9.35 -12.44
CA PRO A 565 16.75 9.33 -13.83
C PRO A 565 18.01 10.20 -14.03
N ALA A 566 18.83 9.83 -15.00
CA ALA A 566 20.07 10.49 -15.37
C ALA A 566 20.07 10.83 -16.87
N PRO A 567 20.88 11.82 -17.32
CA PRO A 567 21.14 12.05 -18.72
C PRO A 567 21.70 10.81 -19.42
N ILE A 568 21.40 10.66 -20.69
CA ILE A 568 22.01 9.64 -21.56
C ILE A 568 23.03 10.29 -22.51
N ASP A 569 23.99 9.50 -22.98
CA ASP A 569 25.05 9.98 -23.86
C ASP A 569 24.51 10.42 -25.23
N GLU A 570 25.15 11.43 -25.82
CA GLU A 570 24.79 11.93 -27.16
C GLU A 570 24.90 10.84 -28.24
N ASP A 571 25.87 9.94 -28.13
CA ASP A 571 26.04 8.87 -29.10
C ASP A 571 24.89 7.86 -29.02
N GLN A 572 24.40 7.57 -27.80
CA GLN A 572 23.20 6.75 -27.62
C GLN A 572 21.93 7.44 -28.17
N LEU A 573 21.80 8.76 -28.00
CA LEU A 573 20.69 9.52 -28.61
C LEU A 573 20.75 9.45 -30.15
N LYS A 574 21.95 9.57 -30.75
CA LYS A 574 22.14 9.43 -32.20
C LYS A 574 21.79 8.03 -32.69
N GLU A 575 22.22 6.97 -31.99
CA GLU A 575 21.87 5.59 -32.31
C GLU A 575 20.36 5.32 -32.29
N LEU A 576 19.66 6.04 -31.40
CA LEU A 576 18.20 5.95 -31.25
C LEU A 576 17.45 6.91 -32.20
N ASN A 577 18.12 7.71 -32.98
CA ASN A 577 17.55 8.80 -33.79
C ASN A 577 16.69 9.78 -32.97
N LEU A 578 17.11 10.07 -31.74
CA LEU A 578 16.43 10.98 -30.83
C LEU A 578 17.17 12.30 -30.66
N LYS A 579 16.41 13.36 -30.47
CA LYS A 579 16.93 14.70 -30.15
C LYS A 579 16.16 15.27 -28.96
N LEU A 580 16.89 15.73 -27.95
CA LEU A 580 16.30 16.44 -26.82
C LEU A 580 15.95 17.87 -27.22
N ASN A 581 14.72 18.29 -26.92
CA ASN A 581 14.28 19.67 -27.05
C ASN A 581 14.07 20.22 -25.62
N LEU A 582 15.15 20.68 -25.00
CA LEU A 582 15.12 21.24 -23.66
C LEU A 582 14.78 22.74 -23.81
N ASN A 583 13.69 23.17 -23.14
CA ASN A 583 13.43 24.60 -22.95
C ASN A 583 14.51 25.13 -21.99
N ASN A 584 15.36 26.04 -22.47
CA ASN A 584 16.37 26.72 -21.65
C ASN A 584 15.70 27.68 -20.65
#